data_1c90a4c6c9d38479d58c6ac52785a908
#
_entry.id   1c90a4c6c9d38479d58c6ac52785a908
#
_cell.length_a   1.000
_cell.length_b   1.000
_cell.length_c   1.000
_cell.angle_alpha   90.00
_cell.angle_beta   90.00
_cell.angle_gamma   90.00
#
_symmetry.space_group_name_H-M   'P 1'
#
loop_
_entity.id
_entity.type
_entity.pdbx_description
1 polymer ?
#
loop_
_entity_poly.entity_id
_entity_poly.type
_entity_poly.pdbx_seq_one_letter_code
_entity_poly.pdbx_strand_id
1 'polypeptide(L)'
;MLEQRYGLGTRRKKDRVFAISIAALALVAFLVWAIAFTIDDAQKITTRDVGFTVNDEFSTEVVFEVTRDPGQEVLCDIQVLSQSYAVVGFKTVAIEASANRSVVISTVVNTTELGTTGLVASCR
;
A
#
# COMPACT_ATOMS: atom_id res chain seq x y z
N MET A 1 43.49 -34.92 22.46
CA MET A 1 44.29 -33.75 22.84
C MET A 1 45.15 -33.20 21.73
N LEU A 2 45.94 -34.04 21.10
CA LEU A 2 46.76 -33.61 19.95
C LEU A 2 45.93 -33.21 18.74
N GLU A 3 44.84 -33.88 18.50
CA GLU A 3 43.87 -33.56 17.45
C GLU A 3 43.25 -32.21 17.66
N GLN A 4 42.97 -31.84 18.87
CA GLN A 4 42.45 -30.54 19.22
C GLN A 4 43.44 -29.42 18.95
N ARG A 5 44.74 -29.70 19.09
CA ARG A 5 45.79 -28.72 18.82
C ARG A 5 45.97 -28.45 17.33
N TYR A 6 45.80 -29.48 16.52
CA TYR A 6 46.09 -29.36 15.08
C TYR A 6 44.84 -29.13 14.24
N GLY A 7 43.71 -29.65 14.66
CA GLY A 7 42.45 -29.53 13.90
C GLY A 7 41.64 -28.27 14.21
N LEU A 8 41.58 -27.89 15.48
CA LEU A 8 40.67 -26.82 15.92
C LEU A 8 41.07 -25.44 15.47
N GLY A 9 42.36 -25.15 15.32
CA GLY A 9 42.80 -23.83 14.86
C GLY A 9 42.38 -23.53 13.42
N THR A 10 42.49 -24.50 12.54
CA THR A 10 42.12 -24.39 11.14
C THR A 10 40.58 -24.41 10.96
N ARG A 11 39.90 -25.27 11.72
CA ARG A 11 38.45 -25.33 11.70
C ARG A 11 37.82 -24.03 12.22
N ARG A 12 38.37 -23.48 13.30
CA ARG A 12 37.86 -22.21 13.84
C ARG A 12 37.93 -21.07 12.83
N LYS A 13 39.02 -20.98 12.06
CA LYS A 13 39.13 -19.97 11.01
C LYS A 13 38.11 -20.20 9.89
N LYS A 14 37.96 -21.45 9.43
CA LYS A 14 36.98 -21.80 8.42
C LYS A 14 35.56 -21.58 8.92
N ASP A 15 35.27 -21.98 10.14
CA ASP A 15 33.95 -21.81 10.73
C ASP A 15 33.64 -20.34 10.95
N ARG A 16 34.63 -19.55 11.35
CA ARG A 16 34.47 -18.10 11.51
C ARG A 16 34.24 -17.41 10.16
N VAL A 17 35.02 -17.75 9.17
CA VAL A 17 34.84 -17.20 7.81
C VAL A 17 33.49 -17.61 7.25
N PHE A 18 33.10 -18.86 7.44
CA PHE A 18 31.80 -19.36 7.01
C PHE A 18 30.64 -18.64 7.72
N ALA A 19 30.76 -18.46 9.04
CA ALA A 19 29.76 -17.74 9.83
C ALA A 19 29.65 -16.27 9.40
N ILE A 20 30.79 -15.60 9.15
CA ILE A 20 30.82 -14.23 8.65
C ILE A 20 30.21 -14.14 7.25
N SER A 21 30.48 -15.13 6.40
CA SER A 21 29.90 -15.18 5.04
C SER A 21 28.39 -15.33 5.08
N ILE A 22 27.87 -16.21 5.93
CA ILE A 22 26.43 -16.39 6.12
C ILE A 22 25.79 -15.11 6.67
N ALA A 23 26.41 -14.50 7.67
CA ALA A 23 25.93 -13.26 8.26
C ALA A 23 25.90 -12.12 7.23
N ALA A 24 26.93 -12.01 6.40
CA ALA A 24 26.99 -11.03 5.33
C ALA A 24 25.90 -11.25 4.28
N LEU A 25 25.69 -12.50 3.87
CA LEU A 25 24.61 -12.84 2.93
C LEU A 25 23.23 -12.53 3.51
N ALA A 26 23.02 -12.89 4.78
CA ALA A 26 21.77 -12.58 5.46
C ALA A 26 21.51 -11.07 5.57
N LEU A 27 22.56 -10.30 5.85
CA LEU A 27 22.48 -8.85 5.92
C LEU A 27 22.13 -8.24 4.56
N VAL A 28 22.80 -8.69 3.50
CA VAL A 28 22.53 -8.23 2.13
C VAL A 28 21.10 -8.58 1.72
N ALA A 29 20.65 -9.80 1.99
CA ALA A 29 19.30 -10.24 1.70
C ALA A 29 18.26 -9.39 2.45
N PHE A 30 18.52 -9.10 3.71
CA PHE A 30 17.65 -8.26 4.53
C PHE A 30 17.60 -6.82 3.99
N LEU A 31 18.74 -6.25 3.62
CA LEU A 31 18.80 -4.91 3.05
C LEU A 31 18.04 -4.83 1.71
N VAL A 32 18.21 -5.82 0.84
CA VAL A 32 17.49 -5.89 -0.43
C VAL A 32 15.97 -5.98 -0.19
N TRP A 33 15.57 -6.82 0.75
CA TRP A 33 14.17 -6.95 1.12
C TRP A 33 13.60 -5.65 1.69
N ALA A 34 14.32 -5.00 2.59
CA ALA A 34 13.91 -3.73 3.17
C ALA A 34 13.79 -2.62 2.13
N ILE A 35 14.75 -2.54 1.20
CA ILE A 35 14.73 -1.57 0.10
C ILE A 35 13.52 -1.83 -0.81
N ALA A 36 13.29 -3.09 -1.19
CA ALA A 36 12.16 -3.46 -2.04
C ALA A 36 10.83 -3.09 -1.37
N PHE A 37 10.71 -3.38 -0.08
CA PHE A 37 9.51 -3.04 0.70
C PHE A 37 9.30 -1.52 0.78
N THR A 38 10.36 -0.76 0.98
CA THR A 38 10.30 0.71 1.04
C THR A 38 9.92 1.32 -0.33
N ILE A 39 10.43 0.75 -1.42
CA ILE A 39 10.08 1.20 -2.77
C ILE A 39 8.60 0.92 -3.06
N ASP A 40 8.10 -0.24 -2.68
CA ASP A 40 6.69 -0.56 -2.83
C ASP A 40 5.81 0.42 -2.06
N ASP A 41 6.18 0.77 -0.83
CA ASP A 41 5.47 1.77 -0.05
C ASP A 41 5.57 3.17 -0.68
N ALA A 42 6.72 3.53 -1.24
CA ALA A 42 6.91 4.83 -1.90
C ALA A 42 6.09 4.96 -3.19
N GLN A 43 5.84 3.86 -3.88
CA GLN A 43 4.99 3.81 -5.07
C GLN A 43 3.52 3.65 -4.72
N LYS A 44 3.22 3.49 -3.45
CA LYS A 44 1.86 3.26 -2.99
C LYS A 44 1.01 4.51 -3.19
N ILE A 45 -0.17 4.28 -3.76
CA ILE A 45 -1.16 5.33 -3.96
C ILE A 45 -1.74 5.71 -2.60
N THR A 46 -1.68 6.99 -2.27
CA THR A 46 -2.24 7.52 -1.04
C THR A 46 -3.54 8.24 -1.34
N THR A 47 -4.57 7.95 -0.58
CA THR A 47 -5.87 8.60 -0.71
C THR A 47 -6.23 9.30 0.59
N ARG A 48 -6.92 10.43 0.44
CA ARG A 48 -7.43 11.19 1.56
C ARG A 48 -8.89 11.54 1.28
N ASP A 49 -9.75 11.23 2.21
CA ASP A 49 -11.15 11.61 2.13
C ASP A 49 -11.29 13.10 2.40
N VAL A 50 -11.83 13.84 1.44
CA VAL A 50 -12.11 15.26 1.59
C VAL A 50 -13.49 15.47 2.20
N GLY A 51 -14.49 14.75 1.71
CA GLY A 51 -15.84 14.84 2.22
C GLY A 51 -16.83 14.08 1.35
N PHE A 52 -18.06 14.14 1.76
CA PHE A 52 -19.16 13.57 1.00
C PHE A 52 -20.41 14.43 1.17
N THR A 53 -21.29 14.36 0.19
CA THR A 53 -22.59 15.06 0.23
C THR A 53 -23.65 14.06 -0.16
N VAL A 54 -24.61 13.84 0.71
CA VAL A 54 -25.77 12.98 0.42
C VAL A 54 -26.79 13.82 -0.35
N ASN A 55 -26.99 13.51 -1.62
CA ASN A 55 -27.95 14.22 -2.44
C ASN A 55 -29.38 13.76 -2.19
N ASP A 56 -29.57 12.44 -2.18
CA ASP A 56 -30.84 11.79 -1.86
C ASP A 56 -30.62 10.35 -1.40
N GLU A 57 -31.71 9.57 -1.27
CA GLU A 57 -31.63 8.17 -0.82
C GLU A 57 -30.89 7.26 -1.81
N PHE A 58 -30.74 7.69 -3.06
CA PHE A 58 -30.19 6.86 -4.13
C PHE A 58 -28.88 7.39 -4.69
N SER A 59 -28.41 8.55 -4.24
CA SER A 59 -27.14 9.09 -4.71
C SER A 59 -26.39 9.85 -3.63
N THR A 60 -25.08 9.65 -3.60
CA THR A 60 -24.15 10.35 -2.68
C THR A 60 -22.96 10.79 -3.49
N GLU A 61 -22.60 12.05 -3.38
CA GLU A 61 -21.39 12.59 -3.97
C GLU A 61 -20.23 12.40 -2.98
N VAL A 62 -19.15 11.77 -3.45
CA VAL A 62 -17.94 11.55 -2.66
C VAL A 62 -16.81 12.35 -3.27
N VAL A 63 -16.14 13.15 -2.45
CA VAL A 63 -14.98 13.94 -2.85
C VAL A 63 -13.75 13.40 -2.11
N PHE A 64 -12.73 13.08 -2.86
CA PHE A 64 -11.50 12.52 -2.31
C PHE A 64 -10.29 13.04 -3.07
N GLU A 65 -9.14 13.00 -2.40
CA GLU A 65 -7.85 13.37 -2.98
C GLU A 65 -7.00 12.12 -3.15
N VAL A 66 -6.43 11.97 -4.34
CA VAL A 66 -5.54 10.87 -4.66
C VAL A 66 -4.15 11.43 -4.92
N THR A 67 -3.17 10.91 -4.20
CA THR A 67 -1.75 11.22 -4.40
C THR A 67 -1.07 10.00 -4.99
N ARG A 68 -0.42 10.20 -6.12
CA ARG A 68 0.26 9.13 -6.86
C ARG A 68 1.46 9.70 -7.61
N ASP A 69 2.28 8.82 -8.17
CA ASP A 69 3.36 9.27 -9.05
C ASP A 69 2.79 9.87 -10.34
N PRO A 70 3.35 10.98 -10.83
CA PRO A 70 2.90 11.58 -12.09
C PRO A 70 2.98 10.58 -13.25
N GLY A 71 1.95 10.58 -14.08
CA GLY A 71 1.88 9.68 -15.24
C GLY A 71 1.34 8.29 -14.95
N GLN A 72 0.92 8.01 -13.72
CA GLN A 72 0.34 6.73 -13.34
C GLN A 72 -1.19 6.79 -13.41
N GLU A 73 -1.81 5.82 -14.09
CA GLU A 73 -3.24 5.62 -14.07
C GLU A 73 -3.65 4.85 -12.81
N VAL A 74 -4.75 5.26 -12.20
CA VAL A 74 -5.22 4.70 -10.93
C VAL A 74 -6.68 4.32 -11.02
N LEU A 75 -7.03 3.17 -10.46
CA LEU A 75 -8.41 2.74 -10.28
C LEU A 75 -8.74 2.80 -8.80
N CYS A 76 -9.74 3.59 -8.43
CA CYS A 76 -10.19 3.74 -7.06
C CYS A 76 -11.58 3.15 -6.87
N ASP A 77 -11.73 2.32 -5.86
CA ASP A 77 -13.01 1.76 -5.44
C ASP A 77 -13.59 2.65 -4.34
N ILE A 78 -14.78 3.16 -4.57
CA ILE A 78 -15.47 4.06 -3.66
C ILE A 78 -16.71 3.38 -3.14
N GLN A 79 -16.92 3.44 -1.85
CA GLN A 79 -18.08 2.83 -1.21
C GLN A 79 -18.82 3.83 -0.33
N VAL A 80 -20.13 3.65 -0.26
CA VAL A 80 -21.02 4.39 0.63
C VAL A 80 -21.60 3.44 1.66
N LEU A 81 -21.51 3.82 2.92
CA LEU A 81 -21.99 3.04 4.05
C LEU A 81 -23.29 3.63 4.62
N SER A 82 -24.18 2.77 5.07
CA SER A 82 -25.37 3.16 5.81
C SER A 82 -25.06 3.36 7.30
N GLN A 83 -26.09 3.71 8.08
CA GLN A 83 -25.95 3.84 9.54
C GLN A 83 -25.48 2.55 10.21
N SER A 84 -25.82 1.41 9.65
CA SER A 84 -25.39 0.09 10.15
C SER A 84 -24.04 -0.34 9.62
N TYR A 85 -23.32 0.54 8.91
CA TYR A 85 -22.03 0.27 8.25
C TYR A 85 -22.12 -0.78 7.13
N ALA A 86 -23.32 -1.03 6.62
CA ALA A 86 -23.47 -1.87 5.44
C ALA A 86 -23.15 -1.07 4.18
N VAL A 87 -22.49 -1.72 3.21
CA VAL A 87 -22.20 -1.08 1.91
C VAL A 87 -23.49 -0.98 1.12
N VAL A 88 -23.96 0.23 0.88
CA VAL A 88 -25.19 0.52 0.14
C VAL A 88 -24.91 1.12 -1.24
N GLY A 89 -23.67 1.49 -1.51
CA GLY A 89 -23.24 1.96 -2.81
C GLY A 89 -21.79 1.62 -3.06
N PHE A 90 -21.46 1.30 -4.31
CA PHE A 90 -20.10 0.95 -4.72
C PHE A 90 -19.88 1.41 -6.16
N LYS A 91 -18.72 2.01 -6.40
CA LYS A 91 -18.32 2.48 -7.73
C LYS A 91 -16.81 2.42 -7.88
N THR A 92 -16.35 1.93 -9.02
CA THR A 92 -14.96 2.00 -9.40
C THR A 92 -14.74 3.17 -10.35
N VAL A 93 -13.82 4.07 -10.01
CA VAL A 93 -13.49 5.24 -10.79
C VAL A 93 -12.09 5.09 -11.35
N ALA A 94 -11.96 5.28 -12.66
CA ALA A 94 -10.66 5.33 -13.32
C ALA A 94 -10.16 6.79 -13.31
N ILE A 95 -8.95 6.99 -12.80
CA ILE A 95 -8.30 8.28 -12.77
C ILE A 95 -7.19 8.24 -13.81
N GLU A 96 -7.33 9.09 -14.83
CA GLU A 96 -6.37 9.15 -15.92
C GLU A 96 -5.00 9.63 -15.42
N ALA A 97 -3.95 9.18 -16.12
CA ALA A 97 -2.60 9.64 -15.86
C ALA A 97 -2.51 11.15 -16.12
N SER A 98 -1.93 11.88 -15.18
CA SER A 98 -1.72 13.31 -15.31
C SER A 98 -0.34 13.70 -14.77
N ALA A 99 0.11 14.90 -15.14
CA ALA A 99 1.36 15.45 -14.63
C ALA A 99 1.26 15.88 -13.16
N ASN A 100 0.07 16.02 -12.63
CA ASN A 100 -0.17 16.40 -11.25
C ASN A 100 -0.07 15.18 -10.34
N ARG A 101 0.73 15.29 -9.30
CA ARG A 101 0.90 14.23 -8.32
C ARG A 101 -0.34 14.01 -7.47
N SER A 102 -1.02 15.08 -7.13
CA SER A 102 -2.23 15.08 -6.30
C SER A 102 -3.40 15.61 -7.10
N VAL A 103 -4.52 14.89 -7.07
CA VAL A 103 -5.75 15.25 -7.81
C VAL A 103 -6.94 15.07 -6.88
N VAL A 104 -7.82 16.06 -6.85
CA VAL A 104 -9.10 15.98 -6.15
C VAL A 104 -10.17 15.50 -7.12
N ILE A 105 -10.85 14.45 -6.76
CA ILE A 105 -11.88 13.82 -7.59
C ILE A 105 -13.22 13.88 -6.87
N SER A 106 -14.24 14.31 -7.59
CA SER A 106 -15.62 14.28 -7.14
C SER A 106 -16.40 13.29 -8.01
N THR A 107 -17.09 12.37 -7.39
CA THR A 107 -17.88 11.38 -8.11
C THR A 107 -19.21 11.12 -7.39
N VAL A 108 -20.26 10.85 -8.17
CA VAL A 108 -21.56 10.48 -7.63
C VAL A 108 -21.68 8.97 -7.63
N VAL A 109 -21.99 8.41 -6.46
CA VAL A 109 -22.18 6.98 -6.27
C VAL A 109 -23.68 6.70 -6.09
N ASN A 110 -24.20 5.80 -6.90
CA ASN A 110 -25.59 5.35 -6.75
C ASN A 110 -25.69 4.41 -5.54
N THR A 111 -26.68 4.65 -4.71
CA THR A 111 -26.91 3.87 -3.50
C THR A 111 -28.30 3.23 -3.51
N THR A 112 -28.46 2.14 -2.79
CA THR A 112 -29.74 1.45 -2.63
C THR A 112 -30.55 1.95 -1.44
N GLU A 113 -29.87 2.59 -0.49
CA GLU A 113 -30.47 3.20 0.70
C GLU A 113 -29.75 4.52 0.99
N LEU A 114 -30.29 5.26 1.94
CA LEU A 114 -29.66 6.52 2.39
C LEU A 114 -28.27 6.24 2.96
N GLY A 115 -27.25 6.81 2.32
CA GLY A 115 -25.89 6.74 2.78
C GLY A 115 -25.62 7.70 3.92
N THR A 116 -24.80 7.31 4.88
CA THR A 116 -24.35 8.18 5.97
C THR A 116 -22.87 8.54 5.87
N THR A 117 -22.10 7.75 5.16
CA THR A 117 -20.65 7.98 4.99
C THR A 117 -20.22 7.49 3.61
N GLY A 118 -19.48 8.33 2.90
CA GLY A 118 -18.81 7.95 1.65
C GLY A 118 -17.30 7.95 1.86
N LEU A 119 -16.63 6.92 1.40
CA LEU A 119 -15.18 6.79 1.54
C LEU A 119 -14.56 6.02 0.39
N VAL A 120 -13.24 6.16 0.25
CA VAL A 120 -12.45 5.36 -0.68
C VAL A 120 -12.07 4.05 -0.01
N ALA A 121 -12.49 2.93 -0.59
CA ALA A 121 -12.17 1.60 -0.06
C ALA A 121 -10.72 1.23 -0.38
N SER A 122 -10.32 1.38 -1.64
CA SER A 122 -8.95 1.10 -2.08
C SER A 122 -8.67 1.76 -3.44
N CYS A 123 -7.41 2.00 -3.72
CA CYS A 123 -6.93 2.43 -5.03
C CYS A 123 -5.79 1.53 -5.49
N ARG A 124 -5.74 1.21 -6.77
CA ARG A 124 -4.74 0.33 -7.35
C ARG A 124 -4.25 0.78 -8.72
#